data_d3bb6e9c3867f6f93eaa6d565fc81b1c
#
_entry.id   d3bb6e9c3867f6f93eaa6d565fc81b1c
#
_cell.length_a   1.000
_cell.length_b   1.000
_cell.length_c   1.000
_cell.angle_alpha   90.00
_cell.angle_beta   90.00
_cell.angle_gamma   90.00
#
_symmetry.space_group_name_H-M   'P 1'
#
loop_
_entity.id
_entity.type
_entity.pdbx_description
1 polymer ?
#
loop_
_entity_poly.entity_id
_entity_poly.type
_entity_poly.pdbx_seq_one_letter_code
_entity_poly.pdbx_strand_id
1 'polypeptide(L)'
;MTTTQATSERLTGMVKWFNNKAGFGFITVSGDGDHNGKDIFVHYTSIRVNNSQYKYLVQGEYVDFNLVKSENEKHEYHATDVSGVLGGSIMCETRRMALSSQPQSQADRPRPYRPRPAAEDATADDGFKRVDVKRKPAQRKLKVVTDAV
;
A
#
# COMPACT_ATOMS: atom_id res chain seq x y z
N MET A 1 -29.09 27.16 -19.40
CA MET A 1 -28.46 25.82 -19.15
C MET A 1 -26.98 26.04 -19.15
N THR A 2 -26.42 26.22 -17.96
CA THR A 2 -24.97 26.40 -17.76
C THR A 2 -24.35 25.03 -17.76
N THR A 3 -23.80 24.64 -18.90
CA THR A 3 -22.95 23.44 -18.98
C THR A 3 -21.65 23.77 -18.28
N THR A 4 -21.51 23.37 -17.05
CA THR A 4 -20.22 23.38 -16.37
C THR A 4 -19.32 22.39 -17.11
N GLN A 5 -18.52 22.92 -18.04
CA GLN A 5 -17.44 22.16 -18.64
C GLN A 5 -16.43 21.90 -17.50
N ALA A 6 -16.53 20.75 -16.90
CA ALA A 6 -15.45 20.21 -16.10
C ALA A 6 -14.28 19.99 -17.07
N THR A 7 -13.36 20.94 -17.10
CA THR A 7 -12.09 20.79 -17.81
C THR A 7 -11.35 19.66 -17.11
N SER A 8 -11.57 18.45 -17.56
CA SER A 8 -10.86 17.28 -17.07
C SER A 8 -9.48 17.29 -17.71
N GLU A 9 -8.54 17.94 -17.06
CA GLU A 9 -7.15 17.91 -17.46
C GLU A 9 -6.59 16.55 -17.08
N ARG A 10 -6.06 15.82 -18.06
CA ARG A 10 -5.41 14.54 -17.83
C ARG A 10 -3.95 14.78 -17.43
N LEU A 11 -3.60 14.38 -16.23
CA LEU A 11 -2.29 14.57 -15.64
C LEU A 11 -1.64 13.23 -15.31
N THR A 12 -0.32 13.23 -15.30
CA THR A 12 0.48 12.11 -14.81
C THR A 12 0.98 12.42 -13.40
N GLY A 13 0.96 11.45 -12.51
CA GLY A 13 1.48 11.61 -11.16
C GLY A 13 2.04 10.32 -10.60
N MET A 14 2.79 10.47 -9.53
CA MET A 14 3.35 9.35 -8.77
C MET A 14 2.53 9.11 -7.49
N VAL A 15 2.17 7.87 -7.26
CA VAL A 15 1.46 7.49 -6.04
C VAL A 15 2.36 7.71 -4.83
N LYS A 16 2.01 8.70 -4.00
CA LYS A 16 2.71 9.02 -2.76
C LYS A 16 2.50 7.95 -1.70
N TRP A 17 1.26 7.58 -1.47
CA TRP A 17 0.87 6.45 -0.67
C TRP A 17 -0.60 6.07 -0.94
N PHE A 18 -0.95 4.83 -0.65
CA PHE A 18 -2.31 4.33 -0.77
C PHE A 18 -2.62 3.33 0.35
N ASN A 19 -3.75 3.51 1.01
CA ASN A 19 -4.22 2.60 2.04
C ASN A 19 -5.20 1.60 1.45
N ASN A 20 -4.75 0.37 1.25
CA ASN A 20 -5.55 -0.69 0.64
C ASN A 20 -6.79 -1.06 1.46
N LYS A 21 -6.74 -0.93 2.80
CA LYS A 21 -7.87 -1.26 3.67
C LYS A 21 -8.93 -0.18 3.66
N ALA A 22 -8.51 1.08 3.70
CA ALA A 22 -9.41 2.22 3.67
C ALA A 22 -9.87 2.59 2.26
N GLY A 23 -9.12 2.18 1.22
CA GLY A 23 -9.46 2.40 -0.18
C GLY A 23 -9.19 3.81 -0.68
N PHE A 24 -8.27 4.55 -0.07
CA PHE A 24 -7.90 5.89 -0.51
C PHE A 24 -6.39 6.16 -0.36
N GLY A 25 -5.93 7.18 -1.03
CA GLY A 25 -4.54 7.61 -0.98
C GLY A 25 -4.33 8.98 -1.62
N PHE A 26 -3.07 9.29 -1.90
CA PHE A 26 -2.67 10.54 -2.55
C PHE A 26 -1.70 10.25 -3.70
N ILE A 27 -1.86 11.03 -4.76
CA ILE A 27 -0.99 11.04 -5.93
C ILE A 27 -0.35 12.42 -5.99
N THR A 28 0.97 12.48 -6.07
CA THR A 28 1.71 13.74 -6.30
C THR A 28 1.81 13.96 -7.80
N VAL A 29 1.30 15.07 -8.28
CA VAL A 29 1.37 15.42 -9.71
C VAL A 29 2.82 15.56 -10.15
N SER A 30 3.16 14.90 -11.26
CA SER A 30 4.47 14.98 -11.91
C SER A 30 4.27 15.55 -13.32
N GLY A 31 4.96 16.61 -13.63
CA GLY A 31 4.87 17.25 -14.95
C GLY A 31 4.98 18.76 -14.87
N ASP A 32 5.05 19.40 -16.02
CA ASP A 32 5.08 20.85 -16.12
C ASP A 32 3.64 21.38 -16.09
N GLY A 33 3.31 22.19 -15.09
CA GLY A 33 1.98 22.78 -14.98
C GLY A 33 1.70 23.35 -13.59
N ASP A 34 0.58 24.05 -13.46
CA ASP A 34 0.16 24.73 -12.22
C ASP A 34 -0.08 23.80 -11.04
N HIS A 35 -0.24 22.52 -11.31
CA HIS A 35 -0.51 21.47 -10.30
C HIS A 35 0.71 20.64 -9.95
N ASN A 36 1.88 20.89 -10.53
CA ASN A 36 3.10 20.14 -10.26
C ASN A 36 3.44 20.14 -8.77
N GLY A 37 3.74 18.94 -8.24
CA GLY A 37 4.08 18.75 -6.83
C GLY A 37 2.90 18.80 -5.85
N LYS A 38 1.67 19.04 -6.34
CA LYS A 38 0.48 18.98 -5.48
C LYS A 38 0.05 17.53 -5.21
N ASP A 39 -0.42 17.29 -4.01
CA ASP A 39 -0.98 16.00 -3.61
C ASP A 39 -2.48 15.98 -3.91
N ILE A 40 -2.88 15.07 -4.78
CA ILE A 40 -4.27 14.91 -5.23
C ILE A 40 -4.88 13.68 -4.56
N PHE A 41 -6.05 13.85 -3.97
CA PHE A 41 -6.78 12.75 -3.34
C PHE A 41 -7.27 11.75 -4.39
N VAL A 42 -7.12 10.46 -4.09
CA VAL A 42 -7.62 9.36 -4.92
C VAL A 42 -8.37 8.35 -4.08
N HIS A 43 -9.51 7.89 -4.57
CA HIS A 43 -10.31 6.84 -3.98
C HIS A 43 -10.32 5.60 -4.88
N TYR A 44 -10.46 4.39 -4.32
CA TYR A 44 -10.43 3.14 -5.09
C TYR A 44 -11.49 3.08 -6.20
N THR A 45 -12.62 3.76 -6.00
CA THR A 45 -13.70 3.82 -7.01
C THR A 45 -13.28 4.54 -8.29
N SER A 46 -12.34 5.47 -8.16
CA SER A 46 -11.78 6.23 -9.28
C SER A 46 -10.74 5.44 -10.09
N ILE A 47 -10.29 4.31 -9.59
CA ILE A 47 -9.31 3.47 -10.26
C ILE A 47 -10.00 2.65 -11.34
N ARG A 48 -9.51 2.77 -12.58
CA ARG A 48 -9.98 2.02 -13.72
C ARG A 48 -9.19 0.73 -13.86
N VAL A 49 -9.88 -0.40 -13.84
CA VAL A 49 -9.33 -1.73 -14.09
C VAL A 49 -10.18 -2.45 -15.12
N ASN A 50 -9.54 -3.22 -16.00
CA ASN A 50 -10.23 -3.95 -17.07
C ASN A 50 -10.98 -5.18 -16.53
N ASN A 51 -10.47 -5.78 -15.46
CA ASN A 51 -11.05 -6.97 -14.85
C ASN A 51 -11.71 -6.63 -13.50
N SER A 52 -12.77 -7.35 -13.15
CA SER A 52 -13.36 -7.27 -11.81
C SER A 52 -12.37 -7.81 -10.79
N GLN A 53 -11.66 -6.92 -10.14
CA GLN A 53 -10.66 -7.26 -9.13
C GLN A 53 -10.61 -6.22 -8.03
N TYR A 54 -9.91 -6.56 -6.95
CA TYR A 54 -9.62 -5.61 -5.89
C TYR A 54 -8.71 -4.49 -6.41
N LYS A 55 -9.17 -3.24 -6.24
CA LYS A 55 -8.51 -2.06 -6.79
C LYS A 55 -7.61 -1.42 -5.73
N TYR A 56 -6.35 -1.29 -6.03
CA TYR A 56 -5.38 -0.60 -5.20
C TYR A 56 -4.25 -0.01 -6.04
N LEU A 57 -3.55 0.97 -5.49
CA LEU A 57 -2.36 1.56 -6.06
C LEU A 57 -1.13 1.17 -5.26
N VAL A 58 0.01 1.12 -5.92
CA VAL A 58 1.29 0.82 -5.30
C VAL A 58 2.06 2.12 -5.10
N GLN A 59 2.64 2.31 -3.92
CA GLN A 59 3.48 3.47 -3.63
C GLN A 59 4.66 3.54 -4.62
N GLY A 60 4.86 4.71 -5.21
CA GLY A 60 5.89 4.94 -6.22
C GLY A 60 5.47 4.60 -7.65
N GLU A 61 4.26 4.12 -7.86
CA GLU A 61 3.69 3.86 -9.18
C GLU A 61 3.33 5.16 -9.89
N TYR A 62 3.63 5.24 -11.18
CA TYR A 62 3.18 6.35 -12.03
C TYR A 62 1.83 6.00 -12.66
N VAL A 63 0.90 6.92 -12.60
CA VAL A 63 -0.47 6.76 -13.11
C VAL A 63 -0.92 8.04 -13.81
N ASP A 64 -1.79 7.85 -14.79
CA ASP A 64 -2.51 8.95 -15.42
C ASP A 64 -3.90 9.05 -14.82
N PHE A 65 -4.37 10.25 -14.62
CA PHE A 65 -5.68 10.53 -14.05
C PHE A 65 -6.24 11.85 -14.57
N ASN A 66 -7.54 11.99 -14.43
CA ASN A 66 -8.21 13.25 -14.69
C ASN A 66 -8.36 14.03 -13.39
N LEU A 67 -7.94 15.30 -13.41
CA LEU A 67 -8.09 16.20 -12.28
C LEU A 67 -9.51 16.77 -12.27
N VAL A 68 -10.19 16.63 -11.15
CA VAL A 68 -11.51 17.21 -10.93
C VAL A 68 -11.48 18.07 -9.68
N LYS A 69 -11.97 19.29 -9.79
CA LYS A 69 -12.16 20.15 -8.63
C LYS A 69 -13.33 19.63 -7.80
N SER A 70 -13.08 19.37 -6.55
CA SER A 70 -14.10 18.93 -5.60
C SER A 70 -14.79 20.13 -4.97
N GLU A 71 -16.09 20.05 -4.83
CA GLU A 71 -16.86 21.00 -4.02
C GLU A 71 -16.78 20.69 -2.51
N ASN A 72 -16.12 19.60 -2.16
CA ASN A 72 -15.95 19.20 -0.77
C ASN A 72 -14.81 19.99 -0.11
N GLU A 73 -15.07 20.54 1.06
CA GLU A 73 -14.12 21.36 1.82
C GLU A 73 -12.84 20.63 2.25
N LYS A 74 -12.83 19.30 2.23
CA LYS A 74 -11.68 18.51 2.71
C LYS A 74 -10.55 18.39 1.72
N HIS A 75 -10.89 18.30 0.43
CA HIS A 75 -9.91 18.13 -0.66
C HIS A 75 -10.33 18.97 -1.85
N GLU A 76 -9.55 19.96 -2.20
CA GLU A 76 -9.84 20.89 -3.30
C GLU A 76 -9.87 20.15 -4.64
N TYR A 77 -9.01 19.15 -4.79
CA TYR A 77 -8.91 18.36 -6.02
C TYR A 77 -8.90 16.87 -5.71
N HIS A 78 -9.52 16.10 -6.61
CA HIS A 78 -9.42 14.66 -6.56
C HIS A 78 -9.18 14.04 -7.94
N ALA A 79 -8.53 12.88 -7.95
CA ALA A 79 -8.25 12.14 -9.15
C ALA A 79 -9.44 11.26 -9.52
N THR A 80 -9.79 11.28 -10.79
CA THR A 80 -10.80 10.41 -11.40
C THR A 80 -10.22 9.69 -12.61
N ASP A 81 -10.83 8.59 -13.01
CA ASP A 81 -10.39 7.79 -14.17
C ASP A 81 -8.88 7.44 -14.13
N VAL A 82 -8.43 6.99 -12.96
CA VAL A 82 -7.03 6.62 -12.74
C VAL A 82 -6.69 5.34 -13.49
N SER A 83 -5.70 5.42 -14.38
CA SER A 83 -5.20 4.30 -15.19
C SER A 83 -3.68 4.28 -15.22
N GLY A 84 -3.09 3.24 -15.78
CA GLY A 84 -1.65 3.23 -16.04
C GLY A 84 -1.27 4.30 -17.06
N VAL A 85 0.00 4.70 -17.06
CA VAL A 85 0.55 5.71 -17.96
C VAL A 85 0.26 5.32 -19.42
N LEU A 86 -0.16 6.29 -20.21
CA LEU A 86 -0.57 6.10 -21.61
C LEU A 86 -1.70 5.06 -21.80
N GLY A 87 -2.57 4.92 -20.81
CA GLY A 87 -3.66 3.95 -20.85
C GLY A 87 -3.22 2.50 -20.61
N GLY A 88 -2.01 2.29 -20.13
CA GLY A 88 -1.50 0.98 -19.75
C GLY A 88 -2.17 0.38 -18.53
N SER A 89 -1.83 -0.86 -18.20
CA SER A 89 -2.30 -1.53 -17.01
C SER A 89 -1.60 -0.98 -15.75
N ILE A 90 -2.35 -0.80 -14.68
CA ILE A 90 -1.79 -0.45 -13.38
C ILE A 90 -1.14 -1.67 -12.72
N MET A 91 -0.29 -1.43 -11.72
CA MET A 91 0.48 -2.51 -11.07
C MET A 91 -0.39 -3.60 -10.44
N CYS A 92 -1.56 -3.28 -9.91
CA CYS A 92 -2.47 -4.28 -9.35
C CYS A 92 -3.01 -5.24 -10.44
N GLU A 93 -3.26 -4.76 -11.66
CA GLU A 93 -3.64 -5.59 -12.80
C GLU A 93 -2.47 -6.46 -13.27
N THR A 94 -1.30 -5.85 -13.45
CA THR A 94 -0.08 -6.55 -13.89
C THR A 94 0.28 -7.69 -12.94
N ARG A 95 0.21 -7.46 -11.64
CA ARG A 95 0.45 -8.50 -10.63
C ARG A 95 -0.56 -9.64 -10.71
N ARG A 96 -1.83 -9.32 -10.93
CA ARG A 96 -2.86 -10.34 -11.07
C ARG A 96 -2.66 -11.19 -12.32
N MET A 97 -2.34 -10.54 -13.45
CA MET A 97 -2.03 -11.25 -14.69
C MET A 97 -0.82 -12.17 -14.53
N ALA A 98 0.24 -11.71 -13.89
CA ALA A 98 1.42 -12.51 -13.60
C ALA A 98 1.12 -13.72 -12.70
N LEU A 99 0.25 -13.58 -11.72
CA LEU A 99 -0.19 -14.68 -10.86
C LEU A 99 -1.07 -15.69 -11.62
N SER A 100 -1.91 -15.23 -12.55
CA SER A 100 -2.78 -16.13 -13.35
C SER A 100 -2.02 -16.86 -14.46
N SER A 101 -0.91 -16.31 -14.92
CA SER A 101 -0.08 -16.91 -15.98
C SER A 101 1.01 -17.85 -15.43
N GLN A 102 1.21 -17.92 -14.12
CA GLN A 102 2.09 -18.95 -13.56
C GLN A 102 1.38 -20.31 -13.62
N PRO A 103 1.91 -21.30 -14.35
CA PRO A 103 1.40 -22.65 -14.27
C PRO A 103 1.55 -23.12 -12.81
N GLN A 104 0.50 -23.66 -12.25
CA GLN A 104 0.40 -24.16 -10.86
C GLN A 104 1.36 -25.33 -10.55
N SER A 105 2.54 -25.38 -11.16
CA SER A 105 3.48 -26.50 -11.08
C SER A 105 4.39 -26.46 -9.85
N GLN A 106 4.18 -25.57 -8.88
CA GLN A 106 5.01 -25.52 -7.67
C GLN A 106 4.28 -25.71 -6.35
N ALA A 107 2.96 -25.89 -6.35
CA ALA A 107 2.21 -26.11 -5.10
C ALA A 107 2.35 -27.54 -4.55
N ASP A 108 2.92 -28.48 -5.32
CA ASP A 108 2.99 -29.90 -4.92
C ASP A 108 4.42 -30.46 -4.99
N ARG A 109 5.43 -29.61 -4.78
CA ARG A 109 6.75 -30.15 -4.43
C ARG A 109 6.75 -30.38 -2.92
N PRO A 110 6.73 -31.65 -2.45
CA PRO A 110 6.94 -31.91 -1.05
C PRO A 110 8.28 -31.27 -0.68
N ARG A 111 8.26 -30.39 0.32
CA ARG A 111 9.50 -29.79 0.84
C ARG A 111 10.44 -30.95 1.14
N PRO A 112 11.67 -30.97 0.59
CA PRO A 112 12.61 -32.00 0.91
C PRO A 112 12.73 -31.99 2.43
N TYR A 113 12.36 -33.13 3.05
CA TYR A 113 12.55 -33.36 4.47
C TYR A 113 14.05 -33.16 4.73
N ARG A 114 14.39 -32.02 5.33
CA ARG A 114 15.71 -31.85 5.93
C ARG A 114 15.67 -32.66 7.20
N PRO A 115 16.35 -33.82 7.27
CA PRO A 115 16.51 -34.50 8.53
C PRO A 115 17.21 -33.51 9.46
N ARG A 116 16.59 -33.22 10.61
CA ARG A 116 17.32 -32.56 11.70
C ARG A 116 18.59 -33.39 11.92
N PRO A 117 19.77 -32.79 11.92
CA PRO A 117 20.93 -33.51 12.36
C PRO A 117 20.60 -34.03 13.77
N ALA A 118 20.68 -35.34 13.94
CA ALA A 118 20.59 -35.96 15.22
C ALA A 118 21.63 -35.23 16.10
N ALA A 119 21.20 -34.75 17.27
CA ALA A 119 22.09 -34.18 18.25
C ALA A 119 23.02 -35.29 18.71
N GLU A 120 24.12 -35.49 17.99
CA GLU A 120 25.26 -36.17 18.54
C GLU A 120 25.86 -35.22 19.57
N ASP A 121 25.91 -35.74 20.78
CA ASP A 121 26.56 -35.20 21.93
C ASP A 121 27.98 -34.77 21.57
N ALA A 122 28.13 -33.54 21.17
CA ALA A 122 29.41 -32.89 21.04
C ALA A 122 29.59 -32.00 22.26
N THR A 123 30.24 -32.51 23.24
CA THR A 123 30.89 -31.72 24.26
C THR A 123 31.92 -30.79 23.60
N ALA A 124 31.45 -29.66 23.13
CA ALA A 124 32.27 -28.52 22.82
C ALA A 124 31.85 -27.42 23.78
N ASP A 125 32.69 -27.23 24.74
CA ASP A 125 32.72 -26.07 25.62
C ASP A 125 32.96 -24.82 24.77
N ASP A 126 31.89 -24.25 24.26
CA ASP A 126 31.90 -22.94 23.64
C ASP A 126 30.99 -22.02 24.45
N GLY A 127 31.64 -21.14 25.19
CA GLY A 127 31.13 -20.20 26.16
C GLY A 127 30.05 -19.23 25.68
N PHE A 128 29.05 -19.69 24.95
CA PHE A 128 27.85 -18.94 24.67
C PHE A 128 26.84 -19.15 25.79
N LYS A 129 26.94 -18.33 26.82
CA LYS A 129 25.89 -18.20 27.82
C LYS A 129 24.67 -17.58 27.16
N ARG A 130 23.59 -18.34 27.00
CA ARG A 130 22.28 -17.80 26.74
C ARG A 130 21.91 -16.90 27.91
N VAL A 131 21.87 -15.58 27.63
CA VAL A 131 21.32 -14.62 28.57
C VAL A 131 19.80 -14.70 28.44
N ASP A 132 19.18 -15.42 29.39
CA ASP A 132 17.73 -15.37 29.57
C ASP A 132 17.34 -13.95 30.02
N VAL A 133 16.97 -13.11 29.07
CA VAL A 133 16.38 -11.82 29.40
C VAL A 133 14.96 -12.07 29.88
N LYS A 134 14.80 -12.33 31.17
CA LYS A 134 13.51 -12.27 31.85
C LYS A 134 13.01 -10.84 31.71
N ARG A 135 12.11 -10.60 30.77
CA ARG A 135 11.33 -9.35 30.72
C ARG A 135 10.50 -9.27 31.98
N LYS A 136 10.87 -8.40 32.90
CA LYS A 136 10.03 -8.03 34.02
C LYS A 136 8.77 -7.36 33.48
N PRO A 137 7.57 -7.77 33.90
CA PRO A 137 6.35 -7.04 33.55
C PRO A 137 6.42 -5.65 34.15
N ALA A 138 6.22 -4.64 33.29
CA ALA A 138 6.13 -3.25 33.74
C ALA A 138 4.91 -3.12 34.64
N GLN A 139 5.13 -2.89 35.93
CA GLN A 139 4.08 -2.49 36.85
C GLN A 139 3.60 -1.10 36.47
N ARG A 140 2.41 -1.03 35.91
CA ARG A 140 1.67 0.23 35.83
C ARG A 140 1.37 0.71 37.25
N LYS A 141 2.10 1.71 37.72
CA LYS A 141 1.70 2.48 38.90
C LYS A 141 0.42 3.23 38.56
N LEU A 142 -0.69 2.76 39.09
CA LEU A 142 -1.91 3.54 39.20
C LEU A 142 -1.60 4.71 40.12
N LYS A 143 -1.60 5.93 39.57
CA LYS A 143 -1.67 7.13 40.37
C LYS A 143 -3.09 7.20 40.93
N VAL A 144 -3.20 6.89 42.20
CA VAL A 144 -4.39 7.23 42.99
C VAL A 144 -4.34 8.75 43.16
N VAL A 145 -5.24 9.46 42.48
CA VAL A 145 -5.50 10.86 42.80
C VAL A 145 -6.42 10.84 44.02
N THR A 146 -5.84 11.07 45.18
CA THR A 146 -6.62 11.42 46.35
C THR A 146 -6.99 12.88 46.24
N ASP A 147 -8.25 13.11 45.89
CA ASP A 147 -8.87 14.41 46.01
C ASP A 147 -9.04 14.66 47.52
N ALA A 148 -8.23 15.54 48.07
CA ALA A 148 -8.40 16.07 49.41
C ALA A 148 -9.13 17.39 49.31
N VAL A 149 -10.31 17.45 49.88
CA VAL A 149 -11.11 18.64 50.10
C VAL A 149 -10.34 19.74 50.84
#